data_5340571c2f20403dbce4ab915fd5d731
#
_entry.id   5340571c2f20403dbce4ab915fd5d731
#
_cell.length_a   1.000
_cell.length_b   1.000
_cell.length_c   1.000
_cell.angle_alpha   90.00
_cell.angle_beta   90.00
_cell.angle_gamma   90.00
#
_symmetry.space_group_name_H-M   'P 1'
#
loop_
_entity.id
_entity.type
_entity.pdbx_description
1 polymer ?
#
loop_
_entity_poly.entity_id
_entity_poly.type
_entity_poly.pdbx_seq_one_letter_code
_entity_poly.pdbx_strand_id
1 'polypeptide(L)' 'MKDGEMNILYSRNGKLVFERISKDERVIVMVNMTDTPLQINLHGKYKSFFTNKKRNSFKLEKYKFEVLIEEK' A
#
# COMPACT_ATOMS: atom_id res chain seq x y z
N MET A 1 -14.41 17.77 -11.01
CA MET A 1 -14.02 16.67 -10.16
C MET A 1 -12.54 16.42 -10.24
N LYS A 2 -11.93 16.17 -9.14
CA LYS A 2 -10.49 15.96 -9.10
C LYS A 2 -10.14 14.53 -9.47
N ASP A 3 -9.15 14.39 -10.32
CA ASP A 3 -8.55 13.08 -10.53
C ASP A 3 -7.54 12.87 -9.42
N GLY A 4 -7.74 11.84 -8.68
CA GLY A 4 -6.80 11.53 -7.63
C GLY A 4 -7.29 11.97 -6.26
N GLU A 5 -7.59 10.99 -5.47
CA GLU A 5 -7.97 11.16 -4.10
C GLU A 5 -6.95 10.41 -3.26
N MET A 6 -6.56 10.98 -2.15
CA MET A 6 -5.60 10.32 -1.27
C MET A 6 -6.22 10.11 0.09
N ASN A 7 -6.17 8.89 0.58
CA ASN A 7 -6.70 8.54 1.89
C ASN A 7 -5.64 7.81 2.70
N ILE A 8 -5.50 8.19 3.96
CA ILE A 8 -4.57 7.52 4.84
C ILE A 8 -5.28 6.33 5.48
N LEU A 9 -4.77 5.13 5.22
CA LEU A 9 -5.37 3.91 5.73
C LEU A 9 -4.77 3.52 7.08
N TYR A 10 -3.53 3.89 7.33
CA TYR A 10 -2.85 3.55 8.56
C TYR A 10 -1.71 4.53 8.76
N SER A 11 -1.60 5.06 9.96
CA SER A 11 -0.51 5.96 10.30
C SER A 11 -0.20 5.80 11.79
N ARG A 12 1.01 5.35 12.10
CA ARG A 12 1.41 5.14 13.47
C ARG A 12 2.93 5.04 13.59
N ASN A 13 3.53 5.88 14.40
CA ASN A 13 4.94 5.79 14.81
C ASN A 13 5.91 5.35 13.72
N GLY A 14 5.94 6.07 12.61
CA GLY A 14 6.87 5.77 11.53
C GLY A 14 6.39 4.74 10.54
N LYS A 15 5.17 4.25 10.68
CA LYS A 15 4.54 3.37 9.72
C LYS A 15 3.39 4.10 9.06
N LEU A 16 3.35 4.06 7.75
CA LEU A 16 2.34 4.78 6.99
C LEU A 16 1.83 3.93 5.83
N VAL A 17 0.52 3.87 5.70
CA VAL A 17 -0.12 3.25 4.54
C VAL A 17 -1.16 4.22 4.04
N PHE A 18 -1.08 4.57 2.77
CA PHE A 18 -2.09 5.43 2.17
C PHE A 18 -2.44 4.93 0.78
N GLU A 19 -3.62 5.32 0.32
CA GLU A 19 -4.07 4.97 -1.01
C GLU A 19 -4.25 6.21 -1.85
N ARG A 20 -4.01 6.05 -3.13
CA ARG A 20 -4.34 7.07 -4.12
C ARG A 20 -5.32 6.46 -5.09
N ILE A 21 -6.42 7.12 -5.29
CA ILE A 21 -7.46 6.66 -6.20
C ILE A 21 -7.54 7.67 -7.33
N SER A 22 -7.30 7.19 -8.53
CA SER A 22 -7.53 7.99 -9.72
C SER A 22 -8.64 7.33 -10.52
N LYS A 23 -8.95 7.89 -11.66
CA LYS A 23 -10.09 7.52 -12.47
C LYS A 23 -10.27 6.01 -12.68
N ASP A 24 -9.20 5.32 -12.98
CA ASP A 24 -9.26 3.90 -13.31
C ASP A 24 -8.33 3.05 -12.47
N GLU A 25 -7.72 3.63 -11.44
CA GLU A 25 -6.67 2.92 -10.76
C GLU A 25 -6.63 3.24 -9.27
N ARG A 26 -6.33 2.23 -8.49
CA ARG A 26 -6.08 2.40 -7.06
C ARG A 26 -4.68 1.90 -6.76
N VAL A 27 -3.90 2.74 -6.11
CA VAL A 27 -2.54 2.43 -5.74
C VAL A 27 -2.40 2.59 -4.23
N ILE A 28 -1.80 1.61 -3.59
CA ILE A 28 -1.54 1.68 -2.15
C ILE A 28 -0.04 1.76 -1.94
N VAL A 29 0.38 2.73 -1.14
CA VAL A 29 1.77 2.92 -0.79
C VAL A 29 1.95 2.60 0.68
N MET A 30 2.87 1.70 0.98
CA MET A 30 3.22 1.32 2.34
C MET A 30 4.64 1.77 2.64
N VAL A 31 4.82 2.43 3.76
CA VAL A 31 6.14 2.88 4.20
C VAL A 31 6.37 2.42 5.62
N ASN A 32 7.49 1.76 5.85
CA ASN A 32 7.87 1.32 7.18
C ASN A 32 9.23 1.91 7.55
N MET A 33 9.21 2.92 8.38
CA MET A 33 10.42 3.60 8.84
C MET A 33 10.82 3.13 10.25
N THR A 34 10.40 1.94 10.62
CA THR A 34 10.67 1.38 11.95
C THR A 34 11.46 0.09 11.82
N ASP A 35 11.96 -0.42 12.94
CA ASP A 35 12.68 -1.67 12.98
C ASP A 35 11.79 -2.88 13.26
N THR A 36 10.48 -2.68 13.23
CA THR A 36 9.53 -3.79 13.35
C THR A 36 8.72 -3.91 12.06
N PRO A 37 8.29 -5.12 11.70
CA PRO A 37 7.57 -5.29 10.44
C PRO A 37 6.18 -4.66 10.48
N LEU A 38 5.69 -4.30 9.30
CA LEU A 38 4.34 -3.78 9.11
C LEU A 38 3.56 -4.77 8.27
N GLN A 39 2.43 -5.24 8.77
CA GLN A 39 1.58 -6.16 8.03
C GLN A 39 0.21 -5.54 7.82
N ILE A 40 -0.32 -5.68 6.61
CA ILE A 40 -1.62 -5.14 6.28
C ILE A 40 -2.39 -6.15 5.44
N ASN A 41 -3.70 -6.24 5.70
CA ASN A 41 -4.62 -7.05 4.92
C ASN A 41 -5.52 -6.13 4.11
N LEU A 42 -5.69 -6.44 2.85
CA LEU A 42 -6.46 -5.63 1.93
C LEU A 42 -7.68 -6.37 1.42
N HIS A 43 -8.69 -5.62 1.01
CA HIS A 43 -9.85 -6.20 0.34
C HIS A 43 -9.55 -6.27 -1.13
N GLY A 44 -9.58 -7.47 -1.70
CA GLY A 44 -9.24 -7.68 -3.08
C GLY A 44 -7.77 -7.98 -3.27
N LYS A 45 -7.38 -8.16 -4.52
CA LYS A 45 -6.02 -8.54 -4.85
C LYS A 45 -5.24 -7.35 -5.37
N TYR A 46 -4.01 -7.24 -4.91
CA TYR A 46 -3.10 -6.20 -5.33
C TYR A 46 -1.81 -6.82 -5.81
N LYS A 47 -1.19 -6.19 -6.78
CA LYS A 47 0.09 -6.64 -7.32
C LYS A 47 1.19 -5.70 -6.85
N SER A 48 2.27 -6.27 -6.32
CA SER A 48 3.43 -5.47 -5.96
C SER A 48 4.10 -4.91 -7.19
N PHE A 49 4.36 -3.61 -7.18
CA PHE A 49 5.05 -2.96 -8.28
C PHE A 49 6.47 -3.52 -8.46
N PHE A 50 7.08 -3.93 -7.37
CA PHE A 50 8.48 -4.39 -7.40
C PHE A 50 8.64 -5.88 -7.69
N THR A 51 7.73 -6.71 -7.19
CA THR A 51 7.88 -8.17 -7.30
C THR A 51 6.88 -8.83 -8.24
N ASN A 52 5.87 -8.10 -8.69
CA ASN A 52 4.78 -8.61 -9.52
C ASN A 52 3.95 -9.72 -8.88
N LYS A 53 4.06 -9.90 -7.58
CA LYS A 53 3.27 -10.90 -6.88
C LYS A 53 1.90 -10.33 -6.52
N LYS A 54 0.86 -11.13 -6.77
CA LYS A 54 -0.51 -10.75 -6.47
C LYS A 54 -0.94 -11.33 -5.14
N ARG A 55 -1.38 -10.48 -4.23
CA ARG A 55 -1.83 -10.92 -2.90
C ARG A 55 -2.85 -9.95 -2.33
N ASN A 56 -3.54 -10.39 -1.29
CA ASN A 56 -4.42 -9.51 -0.53
C ASN A 56 -3.87 -9.18 0.85
N SER A 57 -2.72 -9.71 1.20
CA SER A 57 -2.03 -9.34 2.44
C SER A 57 -0.55 -9.16 2.15
N PHE A 58 0.05 -8.19 2.82
CA PHE A 58 1.44 -7.85 2.59
C PHE A 58 2.13 -7.58 3.92
N LYS A 59 3.37 -8.06 4.03
CA LYS A 59 4.21 -7.81 5.17
C LYS A 59 5.43 -7.02 4.69
N LEU A 60 5.63 -5.87 5.28
CA LEU A 60 6.73 -4.98 4.92
C LEU A 60 7.77 -5.02 6.02
N GLU A 61 8.98 -5.44 5.65
CA GLU A 61 10.07 -5.53 6.59
C GLU A 61 10.54 -4.14 7.02
N LYS A 62 11.42 -4.10 8.01
CA LYS A 62 11.90 -2.85 8.56
C LYS A 62 12.58 -1.97 7.51
N TYR A 63 12.36 -0.67 7.62
CA TYR A 63 12.99 0.36 6.76
C TYR A 63 12.81 0.10 5.27
N LYS A 64 11.60 -0.32 4.89
CA LYS A 64 11.27 -0.58 3.50
C LYS A 64 9.98 0.10 3.11
N PHE A 65 9.74 0.17 1.82
CA PHE A 65 8.47 0.68 1.30
C PHE A 65 7.99 -0.25 0.19
N GLU A 66 6.69 -0.16 -0.09
CA GLU A 66 6.06 -1.01 -1.09
C GLU A 66 4.99 -0.21 -1.81
N VAL A 67 4.82 -0.51 -3.09
CA VAL A 67 3.77 0.10 -3.90
C VAL A 67 2.93 -1.04 -4.47
N LEU A 68 1.63 -0.97 -4.22
CA LEU A 68 0.69 -2.01 -4.60
C LEU A 68 -0.35 -1.45 -5.55
N ILE A 69 -0.62 -2.17 -6.62
CA ILE A 69 -1.58 -1.73 -7.64
C ILE A 69 -2.75 -2.70 -7.64
N GLU A 70 -3.95 -2.17 -7.56
CA GLU A 70 -5.14 -2.99 -7.54
C GLU A 70 -5.28 -3.78 -8.85
N GLU A 71 -5.52 -5.09 -8.70
CA GLU A 71 -5.78 -5.97 -9.83
C GLU A 71 -7.26 -6.02 -10.10
N LYS A 72 -7.64 -5.68 -11.30
CA LYS A 72 -9.05 -5.73 -11.72
C LYS A 72 -9.32 -6.94 -12.58
#